data_9abace0b035b15b02ecfab51dad3c65c
#
_entry.id   9abace0b035b15b02ecfab51dad3c65c
#
_cell.length_a   1.000
_cell.length_b   1.000
_cell.length_c   1.000
_cell.angle_alpha   90.00
_cell.angle_beta   90.00
_cell.angle_gamma   90.00
#
_symmetry.space_group_name_H-M   'P 1'
#
loop_
_entity.id
_entity.type
_entity.pdbx_description
1 polymer ?
#
loop_
_entity_poly.entity_id
_entity_poly.type
_entity_poly.pdbx_seq_one_letter_code
_entity_poly.pdbx_strand_id
1 'polypeptide(L)'
;MPFWAGILAAIVEKKGGHVGILDLNALRMKYDGKQVPFKVISEEISAEKWDMIGIGGLTTTYARIKELAPLIRKNSPDSLLVSGGGWCTYNPDEILQLVPEIDLICIGEGEETFSELYDQVEYNTNDFEKINGLCLRDGNSFKFTGPRALISDLNTVPYPAYELFELDIYFKYSSVMYSLEAFNSKRRASVVWERGCPRGCTFCSHNGMSRIDLQNIYGDGDRRAGEKLVRISDKQNETFQLPARWPTPKYAIDNIKLLHEKFDVDFITIVDENMTSNKKWTNEFCDLYIKEGLSETIKWGTLGDAPSVATQPDLVKTMINGGCTYISFGFESASDKVLDQDIQKGQTRAHLQKTIDTIKGTKIQPITTFMIGNAHETIDDLMETVDFWIKNNALVDPFICTPYVGSPIFYEYKDDVLAQYDERLKLVNDGNAKVDESVVKRWKLQALDKFMKECGDASDYTATVSQNFTVPELFAIKRLMYKHDTNRMLQWAHQRHEQTGLEQWKHSKKWKKYCQVCNSIEELSEEILSSYKQSNQYHNNP
;
A
#
# COMPACT_ATOMS: atom_id res chain seq x y z
N MET A 1 7.29 9.83 3.65
CA MET A 1 6.55 11.10 3.83
C MET A 1 5.09 10.88 3.43
N PRO A 2 4.11 11.39 4.15
CA PRO A 2 2.69 11.30 3.80
C PRO A 2 2.33 12.35 2.73
N PHE A 3 2.41 11.97 1.44
CA PHE A 3 2.18 12.86 0.30
C PHE A 3 0.81 13.55 0.34
N TRP A 4 -0.24 12.80 0.70
CA TRP A 4 -1.59 13.32 0.79
C TRP A 4 -1.69 14.53 1.75
N ALA A 5 -1.03 14.46 2.91
CA ALA A 5 -1.03 15.57 3.87
C ALA A 5 -0.32 16.81 3.30
N GLY A 6 0.81 16.60 2.59
CA GLY A 6 1.51 17.69 1.92
C GLY A 6 0.70 18.34 0.79
N ILE A 7 -0.04 17.54 0.01
CA ILE A 7 -0.92 18.06 -1.06
C ILE A 7 -2.07 18.88 -0.46
N LEU A 8 -2.75 18.36 0.56
CA LEU A 8 -3.84 19.09 1.23
C LEU A 8 -3.33 20.36 1.92
N ALA A 9 -2.14 20.31 2.53
CA ALA A 9 -1.50 21.49 3.10
C ALA A 9 -1.22 22.56 2.02
N ALA A 10 -0.66 22.17 0.87
CA ALA A 10 -0.42 23.10 -0.24
C ALA A 10 -1.72 23.74 -0.78
N ILE A 11 -2.85 23.03 -0.75
CA ILE A 11 -4.16 23.58 -1.10
C ILE A 11 -4.58 24.67 -0.11
N VAL A 12 -4.42 24.43 1.19
CA VAL A 12 -4.76 25.40 2.25
C VAL A 12 -3.84 26.64 2.15
N GLU A 13 -2.52 26.46 2.03
CA GLU A 13 -1.58 27.57 1.87
C GLU A 13 -1.91 28.44 0.65
N LYS A 14 -2.25 27.80 -0.49
CA LYS A 14 -2.66 28.51 -1.71
C LYS A 14 -3.90 29.41 -1.50
N LYS A 15 -4.76 29.03 -0.54
CA LYS A 15 -5.95 29.81 -0.15
C LYS A 15 -5.65 30.86 0.94
N GLY A 16 -4.42 30.93 1.44
CA GLY A 16 -3.98 31.86 2.48
C GLY A 16 -4.24 31.35 3.91
N GLY A 17 -4.62 30.08 4.06
CA GLY A 17 -4.83 29.47 5.38
C GLY A 17 -3.51 29.14 6.08
N HIS A 18 -3.53 29.19 7.41
CA HIS A 18 -2.45 28.69 8.24
C HIS A 18 -2.56 27.16 8.37
N VAL A 19 -1.46 26.44 8.14
CA VAL A 19 -1.45 24.97 8.16
C VAL A 19 -0.21 24.42 8.84
N GLY A 20 -0.39 23.38 9.64
CA GLY A 20 0.69 22.60 10.24
C GLY A 20 0.56 21.12 9.92
N ILE A 21 1.66 20.41 9.88
CA ILE A 21 1.71 18.95 9.70
C ILE A 21 2.37 18.30 10.90
N LEU A 22 1.64 17.46 11.62
CA LEU A 22 2.19 16.57 12.64
C LEU A 22 2.54 15.22 12.00
N ASP A 23 3.79 15.08 11.59
CA ASP A 23 4.28 13.87 10.93
C ASP A 23 4.73 12.81 11.93
N LEU A 24 3.84 11.88 12.25
CA LEU A 24 4.11 10.79 13.20
C LEU A 24 5.16 9.80 12.71
N ASN A 25 5.38 9.68 11.38
CA ASN A 25 6.45 8.82 10.85
C ASN A 25 7.82 9.45 11.14
N ALA A 26 7.98 10.75 10.89
CA ALA A 26 9.20 11.47 11.22
C ALA A 26 9.47 11.45 12.73
N LEU A 27 8.44 11.70 13.55
CA LEU A 27 8.56 11.59 15.01
C LEU A 27 8.99 10.18 15.44
N ARG A 28 8.39 9.12 14.90
CA ARG A 28 8.76 7.74 15.21
C ARG A 28 10.23 7.45 14.86
N MET A 29 10.74 7.99 13.77
CA MET A 29 12.15 7.88 13.40
C MET A 29 13.06 8.57 14.41
N LYS A 30 12.68 9.76 14.92
CA LYS A 30 13.38 10.44 16.03
C LYS A 30 13.42 9.61 17.32
N TYR A 31 12.39 8.80 17.55
CA TYR A 31 12.28 7.89 18.69
C TYR A 31 12.85 6.48 18.40
N ASP A 32 13.80 6.34 17.45
CA ASP A 32 14.46 5.08 17.09
C ASP A 32 13.47 3.97 16.70
N GLY A 33 12.38 4.34 16.01
CA GLY A 33 11.33 3.42 15.59
C GLY A 33 10.35 3.03 16.70
N LYS A 34 10.53 3.52 17.92
CA LYS A 34 9.60 3.28 19.04
C LYS A 34 8.34 4.13 18.89
N GLN A 35 7.31 3.74 19.61
CA GLN A 35 6.07 4.50 19.65
C GLN A 35 6.31 5.88 20.30
N VAL A 36 5.81 6.93 19.65
CA VAL A 36 5.89 8.31 20.16
C VAL A 36 4.97 8.43 21.38
N PRO A 37 5.47 8.94 22.52
CA PRO A 37 4.65 9.12 23.72
C PRO A 37 3.45 10.03 23.46
N PHE A 38 2.29 9.67 23.99
CA PHE A 38 1.05 10.49 23.84
C PHE A 38 1.20 11.90 24.40
N LYS A 39 2.04 12.09 25.42
CA LYS A 39 2.35 13.43 25.97
C LYS A 39 2.92 14.35 24.89
N VAL A 40 3.90 13.86 24.11
CA VAL A 40 4.53 14.64 23.04
C VAL A 40 3.50 15.00 21.97
N ILE A 41 2.68 14.03 21.55
CA ILE A 41 1.61 14.26 20.56
C ILE A 41 0.58 15.27 21.09
N SER A 42 0.20 15.19 22.38
CA SER A 42 -0.70 16.14 23.00
C SER A 42 -0.14 17.56 23.04
N GLU A 43 1.15 17.69 23.36
CA GLU A 43 1.83 19.00 23.38
C GLU A 43 1.83 19.63 21.98
N GLU A 44 2.12 18.87 20.94
CA GLU A 44 2.07 19.35 19.55
C GLU A 44 0.66 19.76 19.12
N ILE A 45 -0.36 18.96 19.42
CA ILE A 45 -1.77 19.29 19.08
C ILE A 45 -2.22 20.55 19.81
N SER A 46 -1.81 20.73 21.07
CA SER A 46 -2.21 21.85 21.92
C SER A 46 -1.36 23.10 21.73
N ALA A 47 -0.29 23.04 20.95
CA ALA A 47 0.61 24.17 20.72
C ALA A 47 -0.10 25.37 20.08
N GLU A 48 -1.12 25.08 19.28
CA GLU A 48 -1.95 26.08 18.62
C GLU A 48 -3.44 25.71 18.69
N LYS A 49 -4.31 26.66 18.38
CA LYS A 49 -5.74 26.41 18.24
C LYS A 49 -6.05 26.16 16.77
N TRP A 50 -6.63 25.00 16.49
CA TRP A 50 -6.97 24.56 15.14
C TRP A 50 -8.49 24.60 14.93
N ASP A 51 -8.94 25.17 13.82
CA ASP A 51 -10.35 25.13 13.43
C ASP A 51 -10.72 23.78 12.81
N MET A 52 -9.77 23.15 12.09
CA MET A 52 -9.95 21.84 11.48
C MET A 52 -8.68 21.00 11.63
N ILE A 53 -8.83 19.71 11.92
CA ILE A 53 -7.75 18.73 12.01
C ILE A 53 -8.06 17.57 11.06
N GLY A 54 -7.17 17.34 10.10
CA GLY A 54 -7.23 16.17 9.21
C GLY A 54 -6.43 15.00 9.77
N ILE A 55 -7.01 13.81 9.84
CA ILE A 55 -6.32 12.57 10.19
C ILE A 55 -6.57 11.52 9.13
N GLY A 56 -5.51 10.85 8.65
CA GLY A 56 -5.68 9.86 7.58
C GLY A 56 -4.50 8.92 7.45
N GLY A 57 -4.67 7.95 6.56
CA GLY A 57 -3.64 6.96 6.28
C GLY A 57 -4.16 5.78 5.47
N LEU A 58 -3.43 4.67 5.55
CA LEU A 58 -3.79 3.39 4.97
C LEU A 58 -4.54 2.52 6.01
N THR A 59 -5.14 1.43 5.58
CA THR A 59 -5.80 0.45 6.48
C THR A 59 -4.86 -0.02 7.60
N THR A 60 -3.58 -0.15 7.32
CA THR A 60 -2.53 -0.50 8.28
C THR A 60 -2.29 0.53 9.39
N THR A 61 -2.84 1.74 9.27
CA THR A 61 -2.73 2.80 10.29
C THR A 61 -3.96 2.91 11.19
N TYR A 62 -4.99 2.10 10.96
CA TYR A 62 -6.26 2.17 11.69
C TYR A 62 -6.10 2.13 13.21
N ALA A 63 -5.35 1.17 13.75
CA ALA A 63 -5.13 1.05 15.18
C ALA A 63 -4.62 2.36 15.78
N ARG A 64 -3.65 2.97 15.10
CA ARG A 64 -3.06 4.24 15.55
C ARG A 64 -4.02 5.41 15.46
N ILE A 65 -4.80 5.48 14.38
CA ILE A 65 -5.85 6.52 14.23
C ILE A 65 -6.88 6.41 15.36
N LYS A 66 -7.31 5.19 15.68
CA LYS A 66 -8.27 4.93 16.76
C LYS A 66 -7.75 5.33 18.15
N GLU A 67 -6.44 5.20 18.40
CA GLU A 67 -5.81 5.69 19.62
C GLU A 67 -5.68 7.22 19.66
N LEU A 68 -5.45 7.84 18.50
CA LEU A 68 -5.19 9.26 18.41
C LEU A 68 -6.47 10.11 18.37
N ALA A 69 -7.55 9.62 17.81
CA ALA A 69 -8.79 10.40 17.70
C ALA A 69 -9.32 10.91 19.06
N PRO A 70 -9.39 10.09 20.14
CA PRO A 70 -9.74 10.57 21.48
C PRO A 70 -8.74 11.59 22.02
N LEU A 71 -7.44 11.41 21.72
CA LEU A 71 -6.40 12.33 22.15
C LEU A 71 -6.55 13.70 21.47
N ILE A 72 -6.81 13.70 20.16
CA ILE A 72 -7.06 14.92 19.38
C ILE A 72 -8.29 15.63 19.95
N ARG A 73 -9.41 14.93 20.12
CA ARG A 73 -10.64 15.52 20.65
C ARG A 73 -10.47 16.12 22.05
N LYS A 74 -9.66 15.47 22.90
CA LYS A 74 -9.33 15.98 24.25
C LYS A 74 -8.53 17.28 24.21
N ASN A 75 -7.54 17.38 23.30
CA ASN A 75 -6.62 18.51 23.24
C ASN A 75 -7.10 19.63 22.30
N SER A 76 -8.05 19.35 21.42
CA SER A 76 -8.67 20.30 20.49
C SER A 76 -10.17 20.01 20.36
N PRO A 77 -10.94 20.31 21.42
CA PRO A 77 -12.36 19.90 21.53
C PRO A 77 -13.27 20.56 20.49
N ASP A 78 -12.95 21.79 20.09
CA ASP A 78 -13.76 22.61 19.19
C ASP A 78 -13.40 22.42 17.71
N SER A 79 -12.30 21.73 17.39
CA SER A 79 -11.87 21.51 16.01
C SER A 79 -12.78 20.55 15.27
N LEU A 80 -13.04 20.81 14.00
CA LEU A 80 -13.63 19.83 13.09
C LEU A 80 -12.62 18.71 12.81
N LEU A 81 -12.89 17.50 13.30
CA LEU A 81 -12.01 16.34 13.06
C LEU A 81 -12.46 15.58 11.82
N VAL A 82 -11.66 15.69 10.77
CA VAL A 82 -11.92 15.13 9.44
C VAL A 82 -11.01 13.92 9.20
N SER A 83 -11.57 12.83 8.69
CA SER A 83 -10.77 11.70 8.23
C SER A 83 -10.92 11.46 6.74
N GLY A 84 -9.89 10.84 6.14
CA GLY A 84 -9.86 10.49 4.72
C GLY A 84 -8.83 9.40 4.41
N GLY A 85 -8.76 9.00 3.14
CA GLY A 85 -7.87 7.96 2.65
C GLY A 85 -8.54 6.60 2.48
N GLY A 86 -7.80 5.62 1.96
CA GLY A 86 -8.35 4.33 1.54
C GLY A 86 -9.10 3.58 2.64
N TRP A 87 -8.60 3.62 3.87
CA TRP A 87 -9.16 2.87 4.99
C TRP A 87 -10.61 3.26 5.35
N CYS A 88 -11.00 4.51 5.14
CA CYS A 88 -12.35 4.99 5.47
C CYS A 88 -13.24 5.20 4.24
N THR A 89 -12.67 5.22 3.04
CA THR A 89 -13.45 5.35 1.80
C THR A 89 -14.39 4.17 1.56
N TYR A 90 -14.00 2.96 1.96
CA TYR A 90 -14.78 1.74 1.70
C TYR A 90 -15.85 1.43 2.74
N ASN A 91 -15.63 1.84 3.98
CA ASN A 91 -16.51 1.56 5.11
C ASN A 91 -16.73 2.82 5.96
N PRO A 92 -17.17 3.94 5.38
CA PRO A 92 -17.19 5.21 6.08
C PRO A 92 -18.16 5.24 7.27
N ASP A 93 -19.30 4.58 7.17
CA ASP A 93 -20.28 4.52 8.25
C ASP A 93 -19.83 3.59 9.40
N GLU A 94 -19.22 2.43 9.08
CA GLU A 94 -18.62 1.58 10.11
C GLU A 94 -17.49 2.31 10.84
N ILE A 95 -16.67 3.07 10.11
CA ILE A 95 -15.59 3.85 10.70
C ILE A 95 -16.12 4.94 11.63
N LEU A 96 -17.13 5.70 11.21
CA LEU A 96 -17.77 6.67 12.11
C LEU A 96 -18.37 6.01 13.36
N GLN A 97 -18.89 4.77 13.25
CA GLN A 97 -19.35 4.02 14.43
C GLN A 97 -18.19 3.60 15.34
N LEU A 98 -17.07 3.15 14.76
CA LEU A 98 -15.93 2.62 15.50
C LEU A 98 -15.02 3.69 16.10
N VAL A 99 -15.01 4.89 15.52
CA VAL A 99 -14.22 6.06 15.97
C VAL A 99 -15.13 7.28 16.10
N PRO A 100 -15.89 7.35 17.21
CA PRO A 100 -16.93 8.37 17.40
C PRO A 100 -16.40 9.81 17.49
N GLU A 101 -15.13 10.00 17.72
CA GLU A 101 -14.49 11.31 17.77
C GLU A 101 -14.35 11.98 16.40
N ILE A 102 -14.37 11.21 15.31
CA ILE A 102 -14.35 11.75 13.94
C ILE A 102 -15.72 12.34 13.61
N ASP A 103 -15.75 13.58 13.14
CA ASP A 103 -16.99 14.29 12.80
C ASP A 103 -17.52 13.88 11.43
N LEU A 104 -16.61 13.80 10.44
CA LEU A 104 -16.95 13.43 9.06
C LEU A 104 -15.79 12.74 8.34
N ILE A 105 -16.13 12.05 7.25
CA ILE A 105 -15.17 11.36 6.40
C ILE A 105 -15.22 11.91 4.98
N CYS A 106 -14.04 12.24 4.44
CA CYS A 106 -13.83 12.48 3.02
C CYS A 106 -13.68 11.15 2.29
N ILE A 107 -14.43 10.96 1.21
CA ILE A 107 -14.48 9.72 0.43
C ILE A 107 -13.83 9.94 -0.92
N GLY A 108 -12.95 9.01 -1.32
CA GLY A 108 -12.25 9.06 -2.60
C GLY A 108 -11.09 10.05 -2.62
N GLU A 109 -10.92 10.75 -3.74
CA GLU A 109 -9.89 11.80 -3.89
C GLU A 109 -10.31 13.03 -3.08
N GLY A 110 -9.42 13.46 -2.19
CA GLY A 110 -9.76 14.44 -1.16
C GLY A 110 -9.48 15.89 -1.53
N GLU A 111 -8.75 16.17 -2.60
CA GLU A 111 -8.22 17.49 -2.91
C GLU A 111 -9.31 18.56 -3.05
N GLU A 112 -10.32 18.28 -3.88
CA GLU A 112 -11.44 19.22 -4.07
C GLU A 112 -12.38 19.25 -2.86
N THR A 113 -12.70 18.06 -2.31
CA THR A 113 -13.55 17.94 -1.11
C THR A 113 -12.96 18.72 0.07
N PHE A 114 -11.66 18.56 0.30
CA PHE A 114 -10.96 19.24 1.38
C PHE A 114 -10.86 20.75 1.15
N SER A 115 -10.67 21.17 -0.11
CA SER A 115 -10.68 22.57 -0.50
C SER A 115 -12.03 23.25 -0.21
N GLU A 116 -13.14 22.56 -0.48
CA GLU A 116 -14.49 23.06 -0.18
C GLU A 116 -14.78 23.03 1.34
N LEU A 117 -14.30 22.00 2.06
CA LEU A 117 -14.38 21.96 3.52
C LEU A 117 -13.65 23.14 4.17
N TYR A 118 -12.43 23.44 3.69
CA TYR A 118 -11.67 24.58 4.15
C TYR A 118 -12.48 25.89 3.99
N ASP A 119 -13.12 26.09 2.83
CA ASP A 119 -13.94 27.30 2.60
C ASP A 119 -15.12 27.39 3.58
N GLN A 120 -15.78 26.25 3.87
CA GLN A 120 -16.89 26.23 4.83
C GLN A 120 -16.45 26.60 6.25
N VAL A 121 -15.27 26.11 6.66
CA VAL A 121 -14.69 26.43 7.98
C VAL A 121 -14.23 27.89 8.03
N GLU A 122 -13.48 28.36 7.02
CA GLU A 122 -12.95 29.71 6.92
C GLU A 122 -14.06 30.77 6.97
N TYR A 123 -15.15 30.53 6.23
CA TYR A 123 -16.28 31.45 6.19
C TYR A 123 -17.35 31.17 7.28
N ASN A 124 -17.09 30.18 8.14
CA ASN A 124 -17.99 29.77 9.24
C ASN A 124 -19.45 29.49 8.79
N THR A 125 -19.57 28.89 7.60
CA THR A 125 -20.88 28.54 7.02
C THR A 125 -21.35 27.15 7.45
N ASN A 126 -20.42 26.20 7.63
CA ASN A 126 -20.65 24.84 8.13
C ASN A 126 -21.72 24.03 7.36
N ASP A 127 -21.96 24.38 6.09
CA ASP A 127 -22.96 23.73 5.23
C ASP A 127 -22.34 22.52 4.49
N PHE A 128 -21.88 21.54 5.27
CA PHE A 128 -21.15 20.37 4.76
C PHE A 128 -22.02 19.48 3.87
N GLU A 129 -23.34 19.55 3.99
CA GLU A 129 -24.27 18.75 3.17
C GLU A 129 -24.23 19.10 1.68
N LYS A 130 -23.74 20.29 1.34
CA LYS A 130 -23.58 20.74 -0.05
C LYS A 130 -22.28 20.28 -0.69
N ILE A 131 -21.35 19.74 0.10
CA ILE A 131 -20.06 19.27 -0.39
C ILE A 131 -20.19 17.80 -0.81
N ASN A 132 -19.90 17.48 -2.06
CA ASN A 132 -19.87 16.09 -2.51
C ASN A 132 -18.66 15.33 -1.94
N GLY A 133 -18.80 14.01 -1.79
CA GLY A 133 -17.72 13.14 -1.34
C GLY A 133 -17.55 13.10 0.18
N LEU A 134 -18.61 13.35 0.96
CA LEU A 134 -18.59 13.25 2.41
C LEU A 134 -19.52 12.16 2.94
N CYS A 135 -19.12 11.57 4.06
CA CYS A 135 -20.01 10.84 4.97
C CYS A 135 -20.11 11.61 6.28
N LEU A 136 -21.33 12.00 6.64
CA LEU A 136 -21.67 12.82 7.79
C LEU A 136 -22.46 12.00 8.81
N ARG A 137 -22.41 12.40 10.09
CA ARG A 137 -23.35 11.91 11.11
C ARG A 137 -24.71 12.61 10.94
N ASP A 138 -25.77 11.83 11.02
CA ASP A 138 -27.15 12.31 10.98
C ASP A 138 -27.95 11.63 12.10
N GLY A 139 -27.92 12.22 13.30
CA GLY A 139 -28.46 11.61 14.50
C GLY A 139 -27.85 10.24 14.79
N ASN A 140 -28.67 9.19 14.73
CA ASN A 140 -28.24 7.79 14.89
C ASN A 140 -27.91 7.10 13.55
N SER A 141 -27.94 7.84 12.44
CA SER A 141 -27.66 7.36 11.08
C SER A 141 -26.47 8.11 10.47
N PHE A 142 -26.17 7.80 9.20
CA PHE A 142 -25.11 8.42 8.43
C PHE A 142 -25.68 8.89 7.09
N LYS A 143 -25.21 10.06 6.66
CA LYS A 143 -25.64 10.68 5.40
C LYS A 143 -24.46 10.79 4.46
N PHE A 144 -24.64 10.28 3.25
CA PHE A 144 -23.72 10.50 2.14
C PHE A 144 -24.19 11.70 1.33
N THR A 145 -23.29 12.65 1.09
CA THR A 145 -23.61 13.92 0.43
C THR A 145 -23.68 13.82 -1.09
N GLY A 146 -23.19 12.72 -1.64
CA GLY A 146 -23.18 12.47 -3.09
C GLY A 146 -21.78 12.17 -3.60
N PRO A 147 -21.70 11.60 -4.82
CA PRO A 147 -20.42 11.22 -5.41
C PRO A 147 -19.63 12.45 -5.86
N ARG A 148 -18.31 12.36 -5.75
CA ARG A 148 -17.38 13.32 -6.36
C ARG A 148 -16.70 12.70 -7.56
N ALA A 149 -16.65 13.42 -8.67
CA ALA A 149 -15.92 13.01 -9.86
C ALA A 149 -14.41 12.91 -9.54
N LEU A 150 -13.74 11.96 -10.17
CA LEU A 150 -12.28 11.87 -10.09
C LEU A 150 -11.63 13.08 -10.79
N ILE A 151 -10.49 13.54 -10.27
CA ILE A 151 -9.73 14.64 -10.87
C ILE A 151 -9.25 14.19 -12.26
N SER A 152 -9.76 14.82 -13.30
CA SER A 152 -9.44 14.46 -14.70
C SER A 152 -8.08 14.97 -15.16
N ASP A 153 -7.69 16.16 -14.71
CA ASP A 153 -6.38 16.79 -15.01
C ASP A 153 -5.50 16.85 -13.77
N LEU A 154 -4.59 15.88 -13.63
CA LEU A 154 -3.68 15.80 -12.50
C LEU A 154 -2.60 16.92 -12.49
N ASN A 155 -2.46 17.72 -13.55
CA ASN A 155 -1.59 18.90 -13.52
C ASN A 155 -2.14 20.01 -12.62
N THR A 156 -3.41 19.95 -12.26
CA THR A 156 -4.05 20.92 -11.34
C THR A 156 -3.76 20.62 -9.87
N VAL A 157 -3.34 19.40 -9.54
CA VAL A 157 -2.97 19.00 -8.19
C VAL A 157 -1.65 19.67 -7.81
N PRO A 158 -1.55 20.41 -6.69
CA PRO A 158 -0.30 21.02 -6.30
C PRO A 158 0.75 19.99 -5.89
N TYR A 159 2.03 20.34 -5.98
CA TYR A 159 3.07 19.55 -5.32
C TYR A 159 2.85 19.58 -3.80
N PRO A 160 3.27 18.53 -3.07
CA PRO A 160 3.23 18.56 -1.61
C PRO A 160 3.97 19.79 -1.07
N ALA A 161 3.47 20.40 0.00
CA ALA A 161 4.15 21.45 0.74
C ALA A 161 5.37 20.83 1.48
N TYR A 162 6.43 20.57 0.72
CA TYR A 162 7.63 19.86 1.18
C TYR A 162 8.30 20.54 2.37
N GLU A 163 8.19 21.86 2.47
CA GLU A 163 8.77 22.71 3.52
C GLU A 163 8.16 22.43 4.90
N LEU A 164 6.96 21.90 4.95
CA LEU A 164 6.28 21.54 6.20
C LEU A 164 6.76 20.20 6.78
N PHE A 165 7.64 19.49 6.06
CA PHE A 165 8.20 18.21 6.50
C PHE A 165 9.65 18.33 6.88
N GLU A 166 10.09 17.57 7.87
CA GLU A 166 11.50 17.40 8.21
C GLU A 166 12.16 16.40 7.24
N LEU A 167 12.38 16.81 5.99
CA LEU A 167 12.87 15.93 4.92
C LEU A 167 14.21 15.27 5.24
N ASP A 168 15.10 15.92 6.00
CA ASP A 168 16.38 15.36 6.41
C ASP A 168 16.25 14.06 7.21
N ILE A 169 15.16 13.89 7.96
CA ILE A 169 14.85 12.64 8.65
C ILE A 169 14.58 11.53 7.63
N TYR A 170 13.76 11.84 6.62
CA TYR A 170 13.46 10.88 5.55
C TYR A 170 14.69 10.52 4.74
N PHE A 171 15.55 11.47 4.43
CA PHE A 171 16.81 11.20 3.72
C PHE A 171 17.74 10.31 4.53
N LYS A 172 17.87 10.56 5.84
CA LYS A 172 18.70 9.76 6.75
C LYS A 172 18.21 8.33 6.92
N TYR A 173 16.91 8.11 7.00
CA TYR A 173 16.30 6.81 7.32
C TYR A 173 15.67 6.10 6.11
N SER A 174 15.83 6.62 4.89
CA SER A 174 15.33 5.97 3.70
C SER A 174 15.90 4.55 3.56
N SER A 175 15.04 3.55 3.54
CA SER A 175 15.40 2.13 3.47
C SER A 175 15.40 1.57 2.05
N VAL A 176 14.98 2.36 1.06
CA VAL A 176 14.92 1.91 -0.34
C VAL A 176 16.33 1.87 -0.92
N MET A 177 16.90 0.67 -0.94
CA MET A 177 18.29 0.41 -1.39
C MET A 177 18.30 -0.68 -2.47
N TYR A 178 17.40 -0.58 -3.43
CA TYR A 178 17.20 -1.60 -4.46
C TYR A 178 18.23 -1.57 -5.59
N SER A 179 19.05 -0.51 -5.69
CA SER A 179 20.18 -0.43 -6.62
C SER A 179 21.40 0.17 -5.96
N LEU A 180 22.57 -0.01 -6.59
CA LEU A 180 23.81 0.59 -6.10
C LEU A 180 23.75 2.11 -6.07
N GLU A 181 23.13 2.70 -7.06
CA GLU A 181 22.92 4.15 -7.16
C GLU A 181 22.02 4.65 -6.04
N ALA A 182 20.90 3.94 -5.75
CA ALA A 182 20.05 4.25 -4.61
C ALA A 182 20.78 4.11 -3.28
N PHE A 183 21.63 3.09 -3.15
CA PHE A 183 22.44 2.86 -1.95
C PHE A 183 23.47 3.97 -1.72
N ASN A 184 24.13 4.43 -2.78
CA ASN A 184 25.18 5.46 -2.73
C ASN A 184 24.61 6.88 -2.65
N SER A 185 23.33 7.08 -2.92
CA SER A 185 22.66 8.38 -2.83
C SER A 185 22.66 8.88 -1.38
N LYS A 186 22.79 10.18 -1.23
CA LYS A 186 22.76 10.86 0.07
C LYS A 186 21.37 11.36 0.44
N ARG A 187 20.59 11.79 -0.55
CA ARG A 187 19.28 12.43 -0.36
C ARG A 187 18.25 11.85 -1.32
N ARG A 188 17.62 10.76 -0.87
CA ARG A 188 16.60 10.05 -1.65
C ARG A 188 15.20 10.57 -1.33
N ALA A 189 14.45 10.93 -2.35
CA ALA A 189 13.05 11.27 -2.22
C ALA A 189 12.16 10.24 -2.95
N SER A 190 10.95 10.06 -2.44
CA SER A 190 9.90 9.34 -3.17
C SER A 190 8.90 10.34 -3.74
N VAL A 191 8.28 10.01 -4.87
CA VAL A 191 7.22 10.80 -5.51
C VAL A 191 6.10 9.89 -5.97
N VAL A 192 4.89 10.43 -6.04
CA VAL A 192 3.68 9.77 -6.56
C VAL A 192 2.94 10.77 -7.44
N TRP A 193 2.72 10.42 -8.68
CA TRP A 193 1.98 11.26 -9.64
C TRP A 193 0.79 10.54 -10.26
N GLU A 194 0.90 9.24 -10.49
CA GLU A 194 -0.16 8.40 -11.03
C GLU A 194 -1.34 8.28 -10.04
N ARG A 195 -2.53 8.16 -10.58
CA ARG A 195 -3.75 7.84 -9.85
C ARG A 195 -4.43 6.65 -10.52
N GLY A 196 -4.50 5.55 -9.81
CA GLY A 196 -5.10 4.31 -10.28
C GLY A 196 -4.14 3.44 -11.07
N CYS A 197 -4.58 2.21 -11.34
CA CYS A 197 -3.80 1.19 -12.03
C CYS A 197 -4.72 0.45 -13.03
N PRO A 198 -4.26 0.15 -14.27
CA PRO A 198 -5.09 -0.56 -15.25
C PRO A 198 -5.24 -2.06 -14.95
N ARG A 199 -4.65 -2.58 -13.89
CA ARG A 199 -4.70 -3.99 -13.51
C ARG A 199 -5.85 -4.32 -12.57
N GLY A 200 -6.35 -5.55 -12.69
CA GLY A 200 -7.54 -6.05 -11.99
C GLY A 200 -7.28 -6.84 -10.71
N CYS A 201 -6.12 -6.68 -10.05
CA CYS A 201 -5.70 -7.50 -8.94
C CYS A 201 -6.75 -7.60 -7.82
N THR A 202 -7.14 -8.81 -7.45
CA THR A 202 -8.17 -9.09 -6.44
C THR A 202 -7.76 -8.67 -5.03
N PHE A 203 -6.46 -8.74 -4.73
CA PHE A 203 -5.88 -8.41 -3.42
C PHE A 203 -5.62 -6.92 -3.20
N CYS A 204 -5.70 -6.09 -4.26
CA CYS A 204 -5.26 -4.70 -4.22
C CYS A 204 -6.39 -3.75 -3.79
N SER A 205 -6.21 -3.08 -2.65
CA SER A 205 -7.17 -2.07 -2.16
C SER A 205 -7.13 -0.76 -2.97
N HIS A 206 -6.00 -0.43 -3.63
CA HIS A 206 -5.93 0.73 -4.52
C HIS A 206 -6.91 0.61 -5.70
N ASN A 207 -7.11 -0.59 -6.21
CA ASN A 207 -8.10 -0.84 -7.25
C ASN A 207 -9.53 -0.53 -6.78
N GLY A 208 -9.80 -0.65 -5.50
CA GLY A 208 -11.06 -0.19 -4.94
C GLY A 208 -11.28 1.30 -5.17
N MET A 209 -10.31 2.17 -4.83
CA MET A 209 -10.44 3.62 -5.00
C MET A 209 -10.57 4.05 -6.47
N SER A 210 -9.84 3.40 -7.37
CA SER A 210 -9.86 3.74 -8.79
C SER A 210 -11.00 3.07 -9.57
N ARG A 211 -11.58 1.97 -9.04
CA ARG A 211 -12.69 1.22 -9.65
C ARG A 211 -14.05 1.63 -9.13
N ILE A 212 -14.09 2.37 -8.05
CA ILE A 212 -15.34 2.91 -7.54
C ILE A 212 -15.80 3.97 -8.53
N ASP A 213 -16.71 3.59 -9.42
CA ASP A 213 -17.64 4.54 -9.97
C ASP A 213 -18.50 5.04 -8.80
N LEU A 214 -18.05 6.12 -8.19
CA LEU A 214 -18.70 6.69 -7.03
C LEU A 214 -20.17 7.03 -7.31
N GLN A 215 -20.55 7.24 -8.57
CA GLN A 215 -21.95 7.42 -8.99
C GLN A 215 -22.79 6.16 -8.78
N ASN A 216 -22.22 4.98 -9.07
CA ASN A 216 -22.92 3.71 -8.85
C ASN A 216 -23.00 3.31 -7.38
N ILE A 217 -22.06 3.79 -6.54
CA ILE A 217 -22.04 3.49 -5.10
C ILE A 217 -23.12 4.31 -4.38
N TYR A 218 -23.25 5.58 -4.72
CA TYR A 218 -24.12 6.52 -4.00
C TYR A 218 -25.48 6.69 -4.68
N GLY A 219 -25.60 6.39 -6.00
CA GLY A 219 -26.82 6.63 -6.75
C GLY A 219 -28.04 5.84 -6.30
N ASP A 220 -27.83 4.65 -5.74
CA ASP A 220 -28.93 3.76 -5.30
C ASP A 220 -29.13 3.75 -3.77
N GLY A 221 -28.40 4.55 -3.00
CA GLY A 221 -28.45 4.55 -1.53
C GLY A 221 -28.01 3.21 -0.89
N ASP A 222 -27.51 2.28 -1.68
CA ASP A 222 -27.10 0.95 -1.18
C ASP A 222 -25.63 1.01 -0.69
N ARG A 223 -25.47 0.82 0.61
CA ARG A 223 -24.22 0.95 1.38
C ARG A 223 -23.17 -0.14 1.11
N ARG A 224 -23.39 -1.04 0.16
CA ARG A 224 -22.58 -2.23 -0.11
C ARG A 224 -21.67 -2.06 -1.33
N ALA A 225 -20.92 -0.97 -1.37
CA ALA A 225 -19.96 -0.72 -2.44
C ALA A 225 -19.03 -1.91 -2.67
N GLY A 226 -18.52 -2.53 -1.60
CA GLY A 226 -17.68 -3.68 -1.68
C GLY A 226 -18.36 -4.93 -2.20
N GLU A 227 -19.59 -5.22 -1.77
CA GLU A 227 -20.36 -6.36 -2.27
C GLU A 227 -20.73 -6.20 -3.75
N LYS A 228 -20.98 -4.96 -4.20
CA LYS A 228 -21.18 -4.68 -5.63
C LYS A 228 -19.89 -4.89 -6.45
N LEU A 229 -18.73 -4.55 -5.92
CA LEU A 229 -17.44 -4.81 -6.57
C LEU A 229 -17.17 -6.30 -6.79
N VAL A 230 -17.45 -7.15 -5.80
CA VAL A 230 -17.33 -8.61 -5.92
C VAL A 230 -18.31 -9.14 -6.95
N ARG A 231 -19.56 -8.68 -6.97
CA ARG A 231 -20.59 -9.10 -7.95
C ARG A 231 -20.33 -8.63 -9.39
N ILE A 232 -19.55 -7.56 -9.59
CA ILE A 232 -19.14 -7.11 -10.92
C ILE A 232 -18.06 -8.04 -11.49
N SER A 233 -17.22 -8.64 -10.64
CA SER A 233 -16.25 -9.66 -11.08
C SER A 233 -16.90 -10.96 -11.54
N ASP A 234 -18.11 -11.29 -11.08
CA ASP A 234 -18.88 -12.45 -11.51
C ASP A 234 -19.49 -12.32 -12.92
N LYS A 235 -19.51 -11.13 -13.51
CA LYS A 235 -19.90 -10.94 -14.90
C LYS A 235 -18.69 -11.12 -15.80
N GLN A 236 -18.56 -12.28 -16.36
CA GLN A 236 -17.45 -12.81 -17.17
C GLN A 236 -16.95 -11.95 -18.36
N ASN A 237 -17.42 -10.73 -18.60
CA ASN A 237 -16.99 -9.96 -19.76
C ASN A 237 -16.98 -8.42 -19.62
N GLU A 238 -17.18 -7.85 -18.44
CA GLU A 238 -17.05 -6.40 -18.25
C GLU A 238 -15.88 -6.09 -17.31
N THR A 239 -14.68 -6.04 -17.87
CA THR A 239 -13.53 -5.44 -17.22
C THR A 239 -13.78 -3.93 -17.12
N PHE A 240 -14.25 -3.46 -15.98
CA PHE A 240 -14.21 -2.04 -15.63
C PHE A 240 -12.75 -1.65 -15.38
N GLN A 241 -12.06 -1.34 -16.45
CA GLN A 241 -10.77 -0.68 -16.41
C GLN A 241 -11.03 0.82 -16.24
N LEU A 242 -10.99 1.32 -15.01
CA LEU A 242 -10.82 2.75 -14.84
C LEU A 242 -9.45 3.12 -15.39
N PRO A 243 -9.36 4.09 -16.30
CA PRO A 243 -8.08 4.49 -16.85
C PRO A 243 -7.21 5.03 -15.72
N ALA A 244 -6.02 4.46 -15.56
CA ALA A 244 -4.99 5.11 -14.78
C ALA A 244 -4.74 6.50 -15.37
N ARG A 245 -4.53 7.50 -14.52
CA ARG A 245 -4.37 8.90 -14.89
C ARG A 245 -2.99 9.38 -14.48
N TRP A 246 -2.36 10.14 -15.36
CA TRP A 246 -1.05 10.75 -15.13
C TRP A 246 -1.13 12.25 -15.40
N PRO A 247 -0.38 13.07 -14.66
CA PRO A 247 -0.09 14.43 -15.12
C PRO A 247 0.76 14.37 -16.37
N THR A 248 1.04 15.51 -16.98
CA THR A 248 2.00 15.57 -18.09
C THR A 248 3.40 15.18 -17.62
N PRO A 249 4.26 14.59 -18.47
CA PRO A 249 5.66 14.34 -18.13
C PRO A 249 6.39 15.60 -17.67
N LYS A 250 6.03 16.76 -18.21
CA LYS A 250 6.59 18.06 -17.78
C LYS A 250 6.31 18.34 -16.30
N TYR A 251 5.10 18.10 -15.82
CA TYR A 251 4.76 18.24 -14.40
C TYR A 251 5.67 17.39 -13.51
N ALA A 252 5.91 16.13 -13.90
CA ALA A 252 6.79 15.24 -13.17
C ALA A 252 8.23 15.74 -13.15
N ILE A 253 8.74 16.20 -14.30
CA ILE A 253 10.10 16.78 -14.43
C ILE A 253 10.25 18.04 -13.56
N ASP A 254 9.27 18.95 -13.59
CA ASP A 254 9.31 20.17 -12.79
C ASP A 254 9.32 19.84 -11.27
N ASN A 255 8.58 18.81 -10.85
CA ASN A 255 8.62 18.34 -9.45
C ASN A 255 9.99 17.79 -9.05
N ILE A 256 10.64 17.01 -9.94
CA ILE A 256 11.99 16.49 -9.69
C ILE A 256 13.00 17.64 -9.60
N LYS A 257 12.91 18.61 -10.50
CA LYS A 257 13.77 19.81 -10.44
C LYS A 257 13.59 20.57 -9.13
N LEU A 258 12.35 20.80 -8.71
CA LEU A 258 12.05 21.43 -7.42
C LEU A 258 12.74 20.70 -6.26
N LEU A 259 12.63 19.37 -6.23
CA LEU A 259 13.25 18.54 -5.18
C LEU A 259 14.78 18.60 -5.23
N HIS A 260 15.35 18.60 -6.42
CA HIS A 260 16.80 18.70 -6.62
C HIS A 260 17.34 20.09 -6.24
N GLU A 261 16.75 21.14 -6.79
CA GLU A 261 17.22 22.52 -6.63
C GLU A 261 17.04 23.04 -5.20
N LYS A 262 15.94 22.66 -4.54
CA LYS A 262 15.58 23.19 -3.23
C LYS A 262 16.05 22.31 -2.07
N PHE A 263 16.16 21.01 -2.29
CA PHE A 263 16.44 20.03 -1.23
C PHE A 263 17.63 19.11 -1.53
N ASP A 264 18.42 19.40 -2.57
CA ASP A 264 19.60 18.63 -2.98
C ASP A 264 19.32 17.12 -3.18
N VAL A 265 18.12 16.77 -3.63
CA VAL A 265 17.75 15.37 -3.88
C VAL A 265 18.58 14.85 -5.06
N ASP A 266 19.24 13.72 -4.88
CA ASP A 266 20.14 13.08 -5.85
C ASP A 266 19.65 11.70 -6.34
N PHE A 267 18.53 11.21 -5.77
CA PHE A 267 17.87 9.99 -6.21
C PHE A 267 16.35 10.08 -6.02
N ILE A 268 15.59 9.61 -7.01
CA ILE A 268 14.12 9.59 -6.97
C ILE A 268 13.59 8.15 -7.01
N THR A 269 12.74 7.80 -6.06
CA THR A 269 11.87 6.63 -6.15
C THR A 269 10.49 7.07 -6.62
N ILE A 270 10.11 6.67 -7.83
CA ILE A 270 8.76 6.89 -8.37
C ILE A 270 7.89 5.73 -7.86
N VAL A 271 7.00 6.03 -6.91
CA VAL A 271 6.11 5.04 -6.28
C VAL A 271 4.72 5.05 -6.93
N ASP A 272 4.66 5.40 -8.20
CA ASP A 272 3.48 5.23 -9.03
C ASP A 272 3.12 3.75 -9.09
N GLU A 273 1.83 3.44 -9.18
CA GLU A 273 1.36 2.06 -9.10
C GLU A 273 1.84 1.19 -10.25
N ASN A 274 2.00 1.76 -11.45
CA ASN A 274 2.46 1.02 -12.63
C ASN A 274 2.97 1.91 -13.76
N MET A 275 4.11 2.56 -13.57
CA MET A 275 4.69 3.44 -14.57
C MET A 275 4.89 2.77 -15.95
N THR A 276 5.21 1.47 -15.96
CA THR A 276 5.46 0.73 -17.20
C THR A 276 4.20 0.46 -18.04
N SER A 277 3.01 0.65 -17.49
CA SER A 277 1.75 0.42 -18.19
C SER A 277 1.45 1.47 -19.26
N ASN A 278 2.02 2.68 -19.13
CA ASN A 278 1.84 3.77 -20.09
C ASN A 278 3.14 4.07 -20.85
N LYS A 279 3.41 3.24 -21.88
CA LYS A 279 4.62 3.38 -22.71
C LYS A 279 4.83 4.79 -23.27
N LYS A 280 3.74 5.42 -23.73
CA LYS A 280 3.83 6.76 -24.34
C LYS A 280 4.33 7.77 -23.30
N TRP A 281 3.68 7.82 -22.16
CA TRP A 281 4.05 8.72 -21.07
C TRP A 281 5.48 8.45 -20.57
N THR A 282 5.85 7.19 -20.38
CA THR A 282 7.19 6.80 -19.91
C THR A 282 8.28 7.19 -20.91
N ASN A 283 8.05 7.02 -22.22
CA ASN A 283 8.99 7.47 -23.24
C ASN A 283 9.15 9.00 -23.23
N GLU A 284 8.04 9.74 -23.24
CA GLU A 284 8.06 11.21 -23.19
C GLU A 284 8.74 11.73 -21.91
N PHE A 285 8.53 11.08 -20.76
CA PHE A 285 9.22 11.38 -19.52
C PHE A 285 10.72 11.17 -19.63
N CYS A 286 11.17 10.02 -20.15
CA CYS A 286 12.58 9.72 -20.32
C CYS A 286 13.26 10.69 -21.30
N ASP A 287 12.58 11.01 -22.42
CA ASP A 287 13.11 11.98 -23.41
C ASP A 287 13.30 13.37 -22.81
N LEU A 288 12.31 13.84 -22.04
CA LEU A 288 12.43 15.10 -21.31
C LEU A 288 13.52 15.05 -20.24
N TYR A 289 13.62 13.95 -19.50
CA TYR A 289 14.62 13.74 -18.45
C TYR A 289 16.05 13.85 -19.00
N ILE A 290 16.29 13.26 -20.16
CA ILE A 290 17.56 13.34 -20.90
C ILE A 290 17.79 14.78 -21.41
N LYS A 291 16.78 15.36 -22.06
CA LYS A 291 16.84 16.71 -22.63
C LYS A 291 17.20 17.78 -21.59
N GLU A 292 16.68 17.64 -20.38
CA GLU A 292 16.92 18.54 -19.25
C GLU A 292 18.25 18.24 -18.51
N GLY A 293 19.03 17.24 -18.97
CA GLY A 293 20.29 16.85 -18.37
C GLY A 293 20.19 16.11 -17.03
N LEU A 294 18.98 15.77 -16.59
CA LEU A 294 18.74 15.15 -15.28
C LEU A 294 19.29 13.72 -15.22
N SER A 295 19.32 13.00 -16.35
CA SER A 295 19.82 11.62 -16.41
C SER A 295 21.28 11.44 -15.97
N GLU A 296 22.08 12.52 -16.04
CA GLU A 296 23.48 12.51 -15.60
C GLU A 296 23.63 12.76 -14.09
N THR A 297 22.72 13.53 -13.49
CA THR A 297 22.84 14.03 -12.12
C THR A 297 21.94 13.29 -11.13
N ILE A 298 20.75 12.87 -11.55
CA ILE A 298 19.75 12.25 -10.67
C ILE A 298 19.37 10.90 -11.26
N LYS A 299 19.58 9.83 -10.50
CA LYS A 299 19.10 8.49 -10.89
C LYS A 299 17.74 8.24 -10.26
N TRP A 300 17.01 7.28 -10.81
CA TRP A 300 15.69 6.93 -10.30
C TRP A 300 15.38 5.45 -10.43
N GLY A 301 14.37 5.02 -9.71
CA GLY A 301 13.78 3.70 -9.80
C GLY A 301 12.27 3.77 -9.67
N THR A 302 11.56 2.73 -10.08
CA THR A 302 10.10 2.72 -10.11
C THR A 302 9.48 1.34 -9.89
N LEU A 303 8.14 1.31 -9.86
CA LEU A 303 7.34 0.10 -9.92
C LEU A 303 6.82 -0.12 -11.35
N GLY A 304 6.69 -1.38 -11.72
CA GLY A 304 6.19 -1.77 -13.03
C GLY A 304 5.55 -3.16 -13.03
N ASP A 305 5.05 -3.58 -14.16
CA ASP A 305 4.46 -4.90 -14.31
C ASP A 305 5.13 -5.75 -15.39
N ALA A 306 5.08 -7.07 -15.20
CA ALA A 306 5.69 -8.03 -16.11
C ALA A 306 5.08 -8.01 -17.52
N PRO A 307 3.75 -7.97 -17.70
CA PRO A 307 3.17 -7.93 -19.05
C PRO A 307 3.62 -6.74 -19.89
N SER A 308 3.74 -5.56 -19.29
CA SER A 308 4.17 -4.35 -20.00
C SER A 308 5.62 -4.46 -20.50
N VAL A 309 6.53 -4.94 -19.66
CA VAL A 309 7.94 -5.12 -20.03
C VAL A 309 8.11 -6.30 -21.01
N ALA A 310 7.41 -7.42 -20.79
CA ALA A 310 7.48 -8.58 -21.65
C ALA A 310 7.05 -8.28 -23.10
N THR A 311 6.02 -7.44 -23.26
CA THR A 311 5.48 -7.08 -24.58
C THR A 311 6.19 -5.89 -25.22
N GLN A 312 6.93 -5.10 -24.44
CA GLN A 312 7.56 -3.85 -24.87
C GLN A 312 9.03 -3.77 -24.40
N PRO A 313 9.91 -4.67 -24.86
CA PRO A 313 11.31 -4.75 -24.36
C PRO A 313 12.11 -3.46 -24.60
N ASP A 314 11.79 -2.68 -25.65
CA ASP A 314 12.45 -1.40 -25.94
C ASP A 314 12.21 -0.35 -24.85
N LEU A 315 11.11 -0.46 -24.09
CA LEU A 315 10.81 0.44 -22.98
C LEU A 315 11.92 0.40 -21.92
N VAL A 316 12.43 -0.79 -21.61
CA VAL A 316 13.54 -0.97 -20.65
C VAL A 316 14.78 -0.19 -21.10
N LYS A 317 15.10 -0.23 -22.39
CA LYS A 317 16.24 0.52 -22.95
C LYS A 317 16.04 2.03 -22.83
N THR A 318 14.85 2.51 -23.12
CA THR A 318 14.49 3.93 -22.95
C THR A 318 14.63 4.35 -21.48
N MET A 319 14.13 3.55 -20.54
CA MET A 319 14.24 3.84 -19.11
C MET A 319 15.70 3.87 -18.63
N ILE A 320 16.55 2.94 -19.09
CA ILE A 320 17.99 2.94 -18.77
C ILE A 320 18.65 4.24 -19.25
N ASN A 321 18.39 4.66 -20.49
CA ASN A 321 18.93 5.90 -21.04
C ASN A 321 18.44 7.13 -20.24
N GLY A 322 17.19 7.09 -19.76
CA GLY A 322 16.61 8.10 -18.88
C GLY A 322 17.12 8.05 -17.43
N GLY A 323 18.05 7.17 -17.08
CA GLY A 323 18.66 7.13 -15.74
C GLY A 323 17.97 6.17 -14.74
N CYS A 324 17.06 5.30 -15.20
CA CYS A 324 16.45 4.27 -14.36
C CYS A 324 17.49 3.22 -13.96
N THR A 325 17.49 2.83 -12.68
CA THR A 325 18.46 1.89 -12.12
C THR A 325 17.82 0.63 -11.54
N TYR A 326 16.56 0.67 -11.15
CA TYR A 326 15.79 -0.50 -10.75
C TYR A 326 14.32 -0.39 -11.15
N ILE A 327 13.69 -1.54 -11.32
CA ILE A 327 12.24 -1.66 -11.47
C ILE A 327 11.77 -2.75 -10.51
N SER A 328 10.78 -2.42 -9.67
CA SER A 328 10.12 -3.37 -8.77
C SER A 328 8.88 -3.94 -9.45
N PHE A 329 8.78 -5.28 -9.49
CA PHE A 329 7.70 -6.01 -10.13
C PHE A 329 6.92 -6.84 -9.13
N GLY A 330 5.62 -6.68 -9.10
CA GLY A 330 4.73 -7.64 -8.47
C GLY A 330 4.56 -8.86 -9.38
N PHE A 331 5.31 -9.94 -9.13
CA PHE A 331 5.15 -11.20 -9.84
C PHE A 331 4.03 -12.04 -9.23
N GLU A 332 3.80 -11.88 -7.98
CA GLU A 332 2.77 -12.47 -7.13
C GLU A 332 2.88 -14.00 -7.04
N SER A 333 2.76 -14.73 -8.14
CA SER A 333 2.89 -16.19 -8.22
C SER A 333 3.52 -16.60 -9.56
N ALA A 334 4.13 -17.77 -9.63
CA ALA A 334 4.56 -18.40 -10.89
C ALA A 334 3.67 -19.59 -11.29
N SER A 335 2.60 -19.89 -10.54
CA SER A 335 1.54 -20.79 -10.99
C SER A 335 0.55 -20.03 -11.86
N ASP A 336 0.40 -20.42 -13.12
CA ASP A 336 -0.58 -19.80 -14.03
C ASP A 336 -2.02 -19.95 -13.52
N LYS A 337 -2.32 -21.02 -12.79
CA LYS A 337 -3.61 -21.23 -12.13
C LYS A 337 -3.89 -20.15 -11.07
N VAL A 338 -2.93 -19.90 -10.17
CA VAL A 338 -3.06 -18.87 -9.11
C VAL A 338 -3.13 -17.47 -9.74
N LEU A 339 -2.32 -17.20 -10.78
CA LEU A 339 -2.32 -15.93 -11.49
C LEU A 339 -3.68 -15.62 -12.14
N ASP A 340 -4.35 -16.63 -12.70
CA ASP A 340 -5.63 -16.49 -13.38
C ASP A 340 -6.80 -16.47 -12.41
N GLN A 341 -6.85 -17.43 -11.47
CA GLN A 341 -8.01 -17.61 -10.58
C GLN A 341 -8.01 -16.65 -9.39
N ASP A 342 -6.87 -16.52 -8.71
CA ASP A 342 -6.80 -15.77 -7.44
C ASP A 342 -6.33 -14.33 -7.63
N ILE A 343 -5.30 -14.09 -8.46
CA ILE A 343 -4.63 -12.80 -8.59
C ILE A 343 -5.31 -11.88 -9.59
N GLN A 344 -5.70 -12.39 -10.76
CA GLN A 344 -6.40 -11.67 -11.84
C GLN A 344 -5.70 -10.38 -12.33
N LYS A 345 -4.38 -10.37 -12.31
CA LYS A 345 -3.54 -9.24 -12.76
C LYS A 345 -3.36 -9.16 -14.27
N GLY A 346 -3.80 -10.21 -15.00
CA GLY A 346 -3.60 -10.32 -16.43
C GLY A 346 -2.15 -10.65 -16.82
N GLN A 347 -1.43 -11.36 -15.94
CA GLN A 347 -0.06 -11.85 -16.18
C GLN A 347 -0.01 -13.37 -16.18
N THR A 348 1.03 -13.92 -16.79
CA THR A 348 1.31 -15.36 -16.87
C THR A 348 2.76 -15.63 -16.51
N ARG A 349 3.08 -16.87 -16.16
CA ARG A 349 4.47 -17.30 -15.94
C ARG A 349 5.39 -16.97 -17.13
N ALA A 350 4.87 -17.05 -18.35
CA ALA A 350 5.60 -16.68 -19.56
C ALA A 350 5.97 -15.18 -19.59
N HIS A 351 5.06 -14.29 -19.14
CA HIS A 351 5.35 -12.87 -18.98
C HIS A 351 6.46 -12.63 -17.96
N LEU A 352 6.42 -13.34 -16.81
CA LEU A 352 7.45 -13.22 -15.77
C LEU A 352 8.83 -13.61 -16.30
N GLN A 353 8.93 -14.77 -16.96
CA GLN A 353 10.19 -15.25 -17.54
C GLN A 353 10.72 -14.28 -18.60
N LYS A 354 9.84 -13.83 -19.50
CA LYS A 354 10.22 -12.89 -20.56
C LYS A 354 10.70 -11.54 -19.99
N THR A 355 10.10 -11.08 -18.90
CA THR A 355 10.53 -9.86 -18.20
C THR A 355 11.94 -10.02 -17.64
N ILE A 356 12.22 -11.13 -16.95
CA ILE A 356 13.57 -11.42 -16.44
C ILE A 356 14.58 -11.50 -17.59
N ASP A 357 14.26 -12.22 -18.66
CA ASP A 357 15.14 -12.37 -19.81
C ASP A 357 15.42 -11.01 -20.50
N THR A 358 14.43 -10.12 -20.54
CA THR A 358 14.57 -8.76 -21.10
C THR A 358 15.51 -7.89 -20.27
N ILE A 359 15.47 -8.02 -18.94
CA ILE A 359 16.28 -7.21 -18.02
C ILE A 359 17.66 -7.82 -17.79
N LYS A 360 17.81 -9.14 -17.94
CA LYS A 360 19.06 -9.85 -17.70
C LYS A 360 20.22 -9.28 -18.50
N GLY A 361 21.31 -8.95 -17.82
CA GLY A 361 22.51 -8.36 -18.44
C GLY A 361 22.40 -6.87 -18.74
N THR A 362 21.31 -6.23 -18.41
CA THR A 362 21.16 -4.76 -18.45
C THR A 362 21.66 -4.11 -17.15
N LYS A 363 21.61 -2.76 -17.10
CA LYS A 363 21.91 -1.99 -15.88
C LYS A 363 20.76 -1.92 -14.89
N ILE A 364 19.56 -2.38 -15.24
CA ILE A 364 18.39 -2.41 -14.35
C ILE A 364 18.54 -3.53 -13.33
N GLN A 365 18.37 -3.19 -12.05
CA GLN A 365 18.18 -4.17 -10.99
C GLN A 365 16.70 -4.55 -10.92
N PRO A 366 16.30 -5.80 -11.28
CA PRO A 366 14.93 -6.24 -11.05
C PRO A 366 14.74 -6.56 -9.56
N ILE A 367 13.65 -6.05 -8.99
CA ILE A 367 13.15 -6.45 -7.67
C ILE A 367 11.84 -7.17 -7.95
N THR A 368 11.67 -8.38 -7.43
CA THR A 368 10.47 -9.16 -7.65
C THR A 368 9.79 -9.47 -6.32
N THR A 369 8.49 -9.23 -6.24
CA THR A 369 7.68 -9.59 -5.07
C THR A 369 6.79 -10.76 -5.42
N PHE A 370 6.63 -11.68 -4.47
CA PHE A 370 5.73 -12.81 -4.58
C PHE A 370 4.76 -12.80 -3.42
N MET A 371 3.58 -13.38 -3.64
CA MET A 371 2.54 -13.49 -2.64
C MET A 371 2.20 -14.97 -2.43
N ILE A 372 2.07 -15.38 -1.18
CA ILE A 372 1.73 -16.74 -0.77
C ILE A 372 0.45 -16.73 0.07
N GLY A 373 -0.26 -17.85 0.10
CA GLY A 373 -1.51 -17.98 0.85
C GLY A 373 -2.71 -17.41 0.12
N ASN A 374 -2.69 -17.43 -1.21
CA ASN A 374 -3.86 -17.12 -2.03
C ASN A 374 -4.98 -18.12 -1.78
N ALA A 375 -6.23 -17.77 -2.05
CA ALA A 375 -7.41 -18.52 -1.63
C ALA A 375 -7.36 -20.00 -2.05
N HIS A 376 -7.07 -20.29 -3.30
CA HIS A 376 -7.07 -21.66 -3.84
C HIS A 376 -5.66 -22.21 -4.09
N GLU A 377 -4.62 -21.50 -3.67
CA GLU A 377 -3.23 -21.91 -3.84
C GLU A 377 -2.95 -23.21 -3.11
N THR A 378 -2.46 -24.21 -3.82
CA THR A 378 -2.04 -25.50 -3.28
C THR A 378 -0.53 -25.53 -3.02
N ILE A 379 -0.04 -26.57 -2.35
CA ILE A 379 1.40 -26.76 -2.16
C ILE A 379 2.14 -26.89 -3.49
N ASP A 380 1.53 -27.52 -4.50
CA ASP A 380 2.15 -27.66 -5.82
C ASP A 380 2.27 -26.31 -6.53
N ASP A 381 1.22 -25.47 -6.45
CA ASP A 381 1.24 -24.09 -6.97
C ASP A 381 2.34 -23.25 -6.29
N LEU A 382 2.48 -23.40 -4.97
CA LEU A 382 3.53 -22.74 -4.19
C LEU A 382 4.91 -23.21 -4.63
N MET A 383 5.10 -24.52 -4.83
CA MET A 383 6.38 -25.08 -5.29
C MET A 383 6.75 -24.63 -6.70
N GLU A 384 5.77 -24.45 -7.61
CA GLU A 384 6.03 -23.82 -8.91
C GLU A 384 6.61 -22.42 -8.77
N THR A 385 6.10 -21.64 -7.81
CA THR A 385 6.58 -20.29 -7.51
C THR A 385 8.01 -20.33 -6.94
N VAL A 386 8.28 -21.21 -5.98
CA VAL A 386 9.61 -21.39 -5.38
C VAL A 386 10.64 -21.83 -6.42
N ASP A 387 10.31 -22.82 -7.27
CA ASP A 387 11.19 -23.30 -8.32
C ASP A 387 11.50 -22.22 -9.36
N PHE A 388 10.49 -21.45 -9.75
CA PHE A 388 10.68 -20.31 -10.66
C PHE A 388 11.64 -19.28 -10.07
N TRP A 389 11.46 -18.94 -8.81
CA TRP A 389 12.28 -18.00 -8.08
C TRP A 389 13.74 -18.47 -7.99
N ILE A 390 13.98 -19.72 -7.56
CA ILE A 390 15.32 -20.30 -7.45
C ILE A 390 16.02 -20.30 -8.82
N LYS A 391 15.33 -20.78 -9.87
CA LYS A 391 15.86 -20.87 -11.23
C LYS A 391 16.31 -19.53 -11.78
N ASN A 392 15.55 -18.47 -11.50
CA ASN A 392 15.81 -17.15 -12.07
C ASN A 392 16.75 -16.30 -11.22
N ASN A 393 17.18 -16.80 -10.06
CA ASN A 393 18.04 -16.05 -9.14
C ASN A 393 17.51 -14.62 -8.83
N ALA A 394 16.20 -14.48 -8.70
CA ALA A 394 15.57 -13.21 -8.44
C ALA A 394 15.72 -12.79 -6.97
N LEU A 395 15.87 -11.49 -6.69
CA LEU A 395 15.69 -10.98 -5.34
C LEU A 395 14.20 -11.00 -5.03
N VAL A 396 13.83 -11.66 -3.95
CA VAL A 396 12.41 -11.90 -3.60
C VAL A 396 12.08 -11.32 -2.25
N ASP A 397 10.96 -10.63 -2.20
CA ASP A 397 10.28 -10.29 -0.96
C ASP A 397 8.90 -10.99 -0.94
N PRO A 398 8.77 -12.13 -0.22
CA PRO A 398 7.50 -12.86 -0.15
C PRO A 398 6.54 -12.18 0.81
N PHE A 399 5.34 -11.88 0.31
CA PHE A 399 4.22 -11.36 1.11
C PHE A 399 3.18 -12.46 1.34
N ILE A 400 2.48 -12.41 2.47
CA ILE A 400 1.28 -13.21 2.68
C ILE A 400 0.08 -12.47 2.11
N CYS A 401 -0.80 -13.17 1.38
CA CYS A 401 -2.03 -12.62 0.87
C CYS A 401 -2.91 -12.15 2.04
N THR A 402 -3.00 -10.85 2.21
CA THR A 402 -3.77 -10.22 3.28
C THR A 402 -5.03 -9.58 2.72
N PRO A 403 -6.21 -9.97 3.18
CA PRO A 403 -7.48 -9.42 2.70
C PRO A 403 -7.72 -8.02 3.29
N TYR A 404 -7.03 -7.02 2.79
CA TYR A 404 -7.23 -5.64 3.26
C TYR A 404 -8.63 -5.13 2.92
N VAL A 405 -9.23 -4.42 3.85
CA VAL A 405 -10.50 -3.72 3.62
C VAL A 405 -10.37 -2.82 2.39
N GLY A 406 -11.32 -2.90 1.48
CA GLY A 406 -11.29 -2.23 0.18
C GLY A 406 -10.80 -3.11 -0.97
N SER A 407 -10.14 -4.25 -0.72
CA SER A 407 -9.76 -5.19 -1.78
C SER A 407 -10.93 -6.11 -2.17
N PRO A 408 -11.07 -6.51 -3.44
CA PRO A 408 -12.07 -7.49 -3.86
C PRO A 408 -12.06 -8.77 -3.02
N ILE A 409 -10.87 -9.31 -2.72
CA ILE A 409 -10.71 -10.53 -1.93
C ILE A 409 -11.24 -10.39 -0.49
N PHE A 410 -11.17 -9.19 0.11
CA PHE A 410 -11.76 -8.98 1.44
C PHE A 410 -13.28 -9.15 1.40
N TYR A 411 -13.95 -8.59 0.41
CA TYR A 411 -15.41 -8.66 0.33
C TYR A 411 -15.89 -10.06 -0.08
N GLU A 412 -15.14 -10.76 -0.90
CA GLU A 412 -15.41 -12.15 -1.28
C GLU A 412 -15.37 -13.09 -0.09
N TYR A 413 -14.36 -12.93 0.79
CA TYR A 413 -14.15 -13.78 1.98
C TYR A 413 -14.49 -13.07 3.29
N LYS A 414 -15.26 -11.96 3.26
CA LYS A 414 -15.52 -11.09 4.42
C LYS A 414 -16.05 -11.88 5.62
N ASP A 415 -17.02 -12.73 5.42
CA ASP A 415 -17.64 -13.47 6.50
C ASP A 415 -16.68 -14.49 7.12
N ASP A 416 -15.86 -15.15 6.34
CA ASP A 416 -14.83 -16.09 6.80
C ASP A 416 -13.69 -15.36 7.52
N VAL A 417 -13.26 -14.21 6.98
CA VAL A 417 -12.25 -13.35 7.62
C VAL A 417 -12.76 -12.87 8.99
N LEU A 418 -13.97 -12.34 9.06
CA LEU A 418 -14.54 -11.85 10.32
C LEU A 418 -14.79 -12.99 11.33
N ALA A 419 -15.13 -14.19 10.88
CA ALA A 419 -15.30 -15.36 11.73
C ALA A 419 -13.99 -15.82 12.40
N GLN A 420 -12.82 -15.50 11.84
CA GLN A 420 -11.51 -15.74 12.47
C GLN A 420 -11.30 -14.86 13.72
N TYR A 421 -12.05 -13.76 13.84
CA TYR A 421 -12.00 -12.81 14.97
C TYR A 421 -13.14 -12.94 15.96
N ASP A 422 -14.18 -13.73 15.62
CA ASP A 422 -15.32 -13.96 16.49
C ASP A 422 -15.96 -15.34 16.21
N GLU A 423 -15.72 -16.30 17.10
CA GLU A 423 -16.23 -17.68 16.99
C GLU A 423 -17.76 -17.75 16.86
N ARG A 424 -18.49 -16.76 17.38
CA ARG A 424 -19.96 -16.70 17.27
C ARG A 424 -20.39 -16.52 15.81
N LEU A 425 -19.61 -15.76 15.02
CA LEU A 425 -19.86 -15.61 13.58
C LEU A 425 -19.65 -16.92 12.83
N LYS A 426 -18.64 -17.70 13.23
CA LYS A 426 -18.44 -19.04 12.65
C LYS A 426 -19.65 -19.93 12.85
N LEU A 427 -20.22 -19.96 14.06
CA LEU A 427 -21.43 -20.77 14.35
C LEU A 427 -22.64 -20.32 13.51
N VAL A 428 -22.76 -19.01 13.23
CA VAL A 428 -23.82 -18.46 12.37
C VAL A 428 -23.58 -18.83 10.91
N ASN A 429 -22.36 -18.67 10.41
CA ASN A 429 -21.98 -19.00 9.03
C ASN A 429 -22.18 -20.50 8.73
N ASP A 430 -21.86 -21.37 9.69
CA ASP A 430 -22.04 -22.83 9.59
C ASP A 430 -23.52 -23.27 9.76
N GLY A 431 -24.44 -22.32 9.98
CA GLY A 431 -25.86 -22.61 10.21
C GLY A 431 -26.19 -23.26 11.58
N ASN A 432 -25.21 -23.31 12.49
CA ASN A 432 -25.31 -23.92 13.80
C ASN A 432 -25.95 -23.01 14.86
N ALA A 433 -26.16 -21.74 14.55
CA ALA A 433 -26.85 -20.78 15.41
C ALA A 433 -27.82 -19.92 14.60
N LYS A 434 -29.04 -19.72 15.12
CA LYS A 434 -30.01 -18.75 14.63
C LYS A 434 -30.03 -17.56 15.56
N VAL A 435 -29.58 -16.42 15.11
CA VAL A 435 -29.44 -15.19 15.89
C VAL A 435 -30.10 -14.05 15.13
N ASP A 436 -30.63 -13.08 15.87
CA ASP A 436 -31.21 -11.86 15.30
C ASP A 436 -30.17 -11.10 14.44
N GLU A 437 -30.59 -10.62 13.28
CA GLU A 437 -29.72 -9.95 12.32
C GLU A 437 -29.00 -8.72 12.92
N SER A 438 -29.66 -7.98 13.79
CA SER A 438 -29.08 -6.81 14.45
C SER A 438 -27.92 -7.18 15.40
N VAL A 439 -28.04 -8.36 16.03
CA VAL A 439 -26.99 -8.91 16.89
C VAL A 439 -25.81 -9.38 16.06
N VAL A 440 -26.06 -10.07 14.94
CA VAL A 440 -25.03 -10.52 14.00
C VAL A 440 -24.28 -9.32 13.42
N LYS A 441 -25.00 -8.26 13.02
CA LYS A 441 -24.39 -7.01 12.53
C LYS A 441 -23.45 -6.39 13.56
N ARG A 442 -23.83 -6.36 14.83
CA ARG A 442 -22.97 -5.87 15.92
C ARG A 442 -21.72 -6.73 16.10
N TRP A 443 -21.83 -8.06 16.01
CA TRP A 443 -20.67 -8.95 16.09
C TRP A 443 -19.73 -8.76 14.91
N LYS A 444 -20.26 -8.63 13.68
CA LYS A 444 -19.46 -8.32 12.49
C LYS A 444 -18.70 -6.99 12.64
N LEU A 445 -19.33 -5.97 13.20
CA LEU A 445 -18.66 -4.69 13.46
C LEU A 445 -17.53 -4.83 14.51
N GLN A 446 -17.75 -5.62 15.57
CA GLN A 446 -16.72 -5.90 16.58
C GLN A 446 -15.56 -6.71 16.02
N ALA A 447 -15.84 -7.70 15.17
CA ALA A 447 -14.84 -8.49 14.49
C ALA A 447 -14.03 -7.66 13.49
N LEU A 448 -14.70 -6.78 12.75
CA LEU A 448 -14.04 -5.82 11.84
C LEU A 448 -13.10 -4.88 12.59
N ASP A 449 -13.51 -4.35 13.75
CA ASP A 449 -12.65 -3.52 14.60
C ASP A 449 -11.38 -4.25 15.04
N LYS A 450 -11.52 -5.50 15.48
CA LYS A 450 -10.38 -6.34 15.86
C LYS A 450 -9.46 -6.60 14.66
N PHE A 451 -10.02 -7.06 13.56
CA PHE A 451 -9.28 -7.32 12.32
C PHE A 451 -8.49 -6.10 11.87
N MET A 452 -9.13 -4.93 11.77
CA MET A 452 -8.47 -3.71 11.33
C MET A 452 -7.37 -3.23 12.29
N LYS A 453 -7.52 -3.46 13.61
CA LYS A 453 -6.47 -3.15 14.58
C LYS A 453 -5.22 -4.01 14.42
N GLU A 454 -5.41 -5.26 14.06
CA GLU A 454 -4.33 -6.23 13.94
C GLU A 454 -3.68 -6.22 12.54
N CYS A 455 -4.37 -5.71 11.52
CA CYS A 455 -3.81 -5.48 10.19
C CYS A 455 -2.75 -4.36 10.13
N GLY A 456 -2.27 -3.87 11.27
CA GLY A 456 -1.46 -2.66 11.37
C GLY A 456 -0.03 -2.73 10.84
N ASP A 457 0.55 -3.92 10.67
CA ASP A 457 1.88 -4.07 10.06
C ASP A 457 1.85 -5.23 9.06
N ALA A 458 2.36 -4.99 7.86
CA ALA A 458 2.48 -6.04 6.84
C ALA A 458 3.39 -7.22 7.28
N SER A 459 3.99 -7.15 8.46
CA SER A 459 4.73 -8.24 9.07
C SER A 459 3.90 -9.09 10.06
N ASP A 460 2.75 -8.59 10.55
CA ASP A 460 1.95 -9.22 11.60
C ASP A 460 0.56 -9.62 11.07
N TYR A 461 0.54 -10.61 10.18
CA TYR A 461 -0.69 -11.13 9.59
C TYR A 461 -1.45 -12.00 10.56
N THR A 462 -2.73 -11.74 10.69
CA THR A 462 -3.59 -12.43 11.65
C THR A 462 -4.79 -13.13 11.02
N ALA A 463 -5.07 -12.85 9.74
CA ALA A 463 -6.13 -13.49 8.96
C ALA A 463 -5.61 -14.01 7.62
N THR A 464 -6.18 -15.10 7.15
CA THR A 464 -5.91 -15.66 5.83
C THR A 464 -7.21 -15.94 5.08
N VAL A 465 -7.14 -15.85 3.76
CA VAL A 465 -8.18 -16.34 2.84
C VAL A 465 -7.86 -17.75 2.32
N SER A 466 -6.67 -18.26 2.60
CA SER A 466 -6.23 -19.55 2.09
C SER A 466 -7.09 -20.68 2.61
N GLN A 467 -7.54 -21.52 1.69
CA GLN A 467 -8.28 -22.76 1.99
C GLN A 467 -7.34 -23.94 2.32
N ASN A 468 -6.05 -23.82 2.00
CA ASN A 468 -5.08 -24.91 2.12
C ASN A 468 -4.00 -24.68 3.16
N PHE A 469 -3.79 -23.42 3.61
CA PHE A 469 -2.74 -23.06 4.56
C PHE A 469 -3.30 -22.28 5.74
N THR A 470 -2.85 -22.61 6.93
CA THR A 470 -3.08 -21.82 8.14
C THR A 470 -2.11 -20.64 8.24
N VAL A 471 -2.45 -19.64 9.04
CA VAL A 471 -1.57 -18.47 9.29
C VAL A 471 -0.18 -18.90 9.80
N PRO A 472 -0.03 -19.81 10.79
CA PRO A 472 1.28 -20.28 11.22
C PRO A 472 2.11 -20.95 10.12
N GLU A 473 1.49 -21.74 9.25
CA GLU A 473 2.16 -22.39 8.11
C GLU A 473 2.67 -21.36 7.10
N LEU A 474 1.84 -20.36 6.78
CA LEU A 474 2.27 -19.27 5.89
C LEU A 474 3.45 -18.49 6.45
N PHE A 475 3.47 -18.24 7.76
CA PHE A 475 4.62 -17.62 8.43
C PHE A 475 5.88 -18.48 8.34
N ALA A 476 5.77 -19.78 8.56
CA ALA A 476 6.89 -20.71 8.44
C ALA A 476 7.45 -20.72 7.00
N ILE A 477 6.58 -20.80 6.00
CA ILE A 477 6.94 -20.77 4.58
C ILE A 477 7.64 -19.43 4.25
N LYS A 478 7.05 -18.31 4.63
CA LYS A 478 7.65 -16.98 4.41
C LYS A 478 9.06 -16.89 5.03
N ARG A 479 9.26 -17.39 6.24
CA ARG A 479 10.55 -17.40 6.92
C ARG A 479 11.60 -18.25 6.18
N LEU A 480 11.19 -19.40 5.65
CA LEU A 480 12.06 -20.26 4.82
C LEU A 480 12.51 -19.54 3.54
N MET A 481 11.58 -18.86 2.88
CA MET A 481 11.88 -18.07 1.68
C MET A 481 12.88 -16.93 2.00
N TYR A 482 12.65 -16.19 3.10
CA TYR A 482 13.57 -15.15 3.55
C TYR A 482 14.98 -15.68 3.89
N LYS A 483 15.06 -16.83 4.54
CA LYS A 483 16.36 -17.45 4.88
C LYS A 483 17.17 -17.75 3.62
N HIS A 484 16.52 -18.30 2.61
CA HIS A 484 17.18 -18.59 1.34
C HIS A 484 17.63 -17.29 0.66
N ASP A 485 16.80 -16.27 0.63
CA ASP A 485 17.15 -14.97 0.04
C ASP A 485 18.27 -14.26 0.81
N THR A 486 18.25 -14.35 2.13
CA THR A 486 19.31 -13.80 2.99
C THR A 486 20.67 -14.43 2.70
N ASN A 487 20.73 -15.75 2.54
CA ASN A 487 21.97 -16.42 2.19
C ASN A 487 22.50 -15.96 0.83
N ARG A 488 21.61 -15.67 -0.12
CA ARG A 488 21.95 -15.13 -1.45
C ARG A 488 22.37 -13.66 -1.38
N MET A 489 21.68 -12.84 -0.58
CA MET A 489 22.08 -11.46 -0.31
C MET A 489 23.45 -11.39 0.34
N LEU A 490 23.78 -12.33 1.23
CA LEU A 490 25.12 -12.45 1.83
C LEU A 490 26.18 -12.81 0.82
N GLN A 491 25.90 -13.78 -0.06
CA GLN A 491 26.83 -14.15 -1.14
C GLN A 491 27.06 -12.96 -2.07
N TRP A 492 26.00 -12.24 -2.42
CA TRP A 492 26.09 -11.03 -3.23
C TRP A 492 26.84 -9.90 -2.52
N ALA A 493 26.57 -9.66 -1.24
CA ALA A 493 27.27 -8.68 -0.43
C ALA A 493 28.75 -9.04 -0.24
N HIS A 494 29.07 -10.33 -0.10
CA HIS A 494 30.45 -10.82 -0.08
C HIS A 494 31.18 -10.59 -1.39
N GLN A 495 30.55 -10.95 -2.52
CA GLN A 495 31.13 -10.73 -3.85
C GLN A 495 31.37 -9.24 -4.14
N ARG A 496 30.48 -8.36 -3.66
CA ARG A 496 30.64 -6.91 -3.79
C ARG A 496 31.58 -6.31 -2.76
N HIS A 497 31.67 -6.88 -1.57
CA HIS A 497 32.65 -6.46 -0.56
C HIS A 497 34.09 -6.62 -1.06
N GLU A 498 34.39 -7.72 -1.75
CA GLU A 498 35.66 -7.90 -2.44
C GLU A 498 35.92 -6.79 -3.48
N GLN A 499 34.86 -6.19 -4.04
CA GLN A 499 34.92 -5.12 -5.04
C GLN A 499 34.90 -3.70 -4.45
N THR A 500 34.33 -3.46 -3.26
CA THR A 500 34.01 -2.11 -2.73
C THR A 500 34.51 -1.80 -1.31
N GLY A 501 35.04 -2.77 -0.57
CA GLY A 501 35.62 -2.56 0.78
C GLY A 501 34.60 -2.26 1.91
N LEU A 502 33.33 -2.58 1.75
CA LEU A 502 32.23 -2.26 2.69
C LEU A 502 32.09 -3.28 3.84
N GLU A 503 33.06 -3.30 4.79
CA GLU A 503 32.98 -4.16 6.01
C GLU A 503 31.95 -3.72 7.06
N GLN A 504 31.51 -2.48 7.06
CA GLN A 504 30.70 -1.91 8.14
C GLN A 504 29.34 -2.59 8.34
N TRP A 505 28.85 -3.31 7.35
CA TRP A 505 27.53 -3.96 7.37
C TRP A 505 27.47 -5.20 8.29
N LYS A 506 28.55 -5.98 8.37
CA LYS A 506 28.66 -7.19 9.21
C LYS A 506 28.53 -6.92 10.72
N HIS A 507 28.72 -5.69 11.14
CA HIS A 507 28.75 -5.31 12.55
C HIS A 507 27.47 -4.67 13.06
N SER A 508 26.43 -4.52 12.23
CA SER A 508 25.17 -3.91 12.66
C SER A 508 24.44 -4.79 13.70
N LYS A 509 23.89 -4.16 14.76
CA LYS A 509 23.05 -4.85 15.76
C LYS A 509 21.85 -5.55 15.12
N LYS A 510 21.31 -5.00 14.05
CA LYS A 510 20.18 -5.53 13.28
C LYS A 510 20.53 -6.84 12.59
N TRP A 511 21.74 -6.95 12.02
CA TRP A 511 22.28 -8.16 11.42
C TRP A 511 22.50 -9.30 12.44
N LYS A 512 23.11 -8.99 13.59
CA LYS A 512 23.33 -9.99 14.65
C LYS A 512 22.02 -10.55 15.20
N LYS A 513 21.01 -9.69 15.38
CA LYS A 513 19.66 -10.12 15.80
C LYS A 513 18.98 -10.99 14.75
N TYR A 514 19.17 -10.66 13.48
CA TYR A 514 18.62 -11.41 12.35
C TYR A 514 19.24 -12.82 12.25
N CYS A 515 20.56 -12.95 12.39
CA CYS A 515 21.25 -14.23 12.42
C CYS A 515 20.83 -15.10 13.63
N GLN A 516 20.57 -14.53 14.80
CA GLN A 516 20.04 -15.28 15.96
C GLN A 516 18.63 -15.83 15.70
N VAL A 517 17.78 -15.05 15.05
CA VAL A 517 16.43 -15.50 14.68
C VAL A 517 16.50 -16.60 13.62
N CYS A 518 17.40 -16.52 12.64
CA CYS A 518 17.57 -17.54 11.62
C CYS A 518 18.02 -18.89 12.20
N ASN A 519 18.90 -18.90 13.21
CA ASN A 519 19.36 -20.14 13.83
C ASN A 519 18.25 -20.85 14.62
N SER A 520 17.37 -20.12 15.30
CA SER A 520 16.22 -20.70 16.01
C SER A 520 15.12 -21.22 15.09
N ILE A 521 15.10 -20.79 13.82
CA ILE A 521 14.14 -21.22 12.81
C ILE A 521 14.57 -22.54 12.14
N GLU A 522 15.86 -22.85 12.15
CA GLU A 522 16.37 -24.11 11.59
C GLU A 522 15.77 -25.31 12.30
N GLU A 523 15.70 -25.27 13.63
CA GLU A 523 15.08 -26.33 14.46
C GLU A 523 13.57 -26.46 14.21
N LEU A 524 12.86 -25.32 14.08
CA LEU A 524 11.40 -25.30 13.88
C LEU A 524 11.01 -25.75 12.46
N SER A 525 11.81 -25.45 11.44
CA SER A 525 11.52 -25.80 10.05
C SER A 525 11.74 -27.29 9.75
N GLU A 526 12.68 -27.95 10.41
CA GLU A 526 12.85 -29.41 10.31
C GLU A 526 11.69 -30.15 10.97
N GLU A 527 11.14 -29.63 12.06
CA GLU A 527 10.00 -30.17 12.77
C GLU A 527 8.70 -30.06 11.94
N ILE A 528 8.47 -28.92 11.28
CA ILE A 528 7.30 -28.68 10.41
C ILE A 528 7.41 -29.50 9.13
N LEU A 529 8.59 -29.59 8.49
CA LEU A 529 8.80 -30.42 7.30
C LEU A 529 8.69 -31.91 7.61
N SER A 530 9.10 -32.37 8.79
CA SER A 530 8.96 -33.76 9.22
C SER A 530 7.51 -34.12 9.49
N SER A 531 6.74 -33.24 10.14
CA SER A 531 5.30 -33.43 10.39
C SER A 531 4.48 -33.41 9.09
N TYR A 532 4.87 -32.57 8.12
CA TYR A 532 4.23 -32.52 6.80
C TYR A 532 4.50 -33.78 5.97
N LYS A 533 5.73 -34.29 6.00
CA LYS A 533 6.10 -35.57 5.34
C LYS A 533 5.36 -36.75 5.98
N GLN A 534 5.12 -36.73 7.27
CA GLN A 534 4.34 -37.76 7.97
C GLN A 534 2.85 -37.69 7.63
N SER A 535 2.24 -36.50 7.50
CA SER A 535 0.83 -36.36 7.11
C SER A 535 0.56 -36.81 5.68
N ASN A 536 1.46 -36.52 4.74
CA ASN A 536 1.34 -36.97 3.35
C ASN A 536 1.57 -38.48 3.16
N GLN A 537 2.26 -39.17 4.08
CA GLN A 537 2.34 -40.65 4.06
C GLN A 537 1.02 -41.33 4.46
N TYR A 538 0.13 -40.64 5.20
CA TYR A 538 -1.19 -41.16 5.58
C TYR A 538 -2.25 -41.03 4.47
N HIS A 539 -2.04 -40.14 3.48
CA HIS A 539 -2.97 -39.98 2.35
C HIS A 539 -2.63 -40.81 1.11
N ASN A 540 -1.47 -41.46 1.07
CA ASN A 540 -1.02 -42.28 -0.06
C ASN A 540 -1.02 -43.80 0.20
N ASN A 541 -1.76 -44.30 1.19
CA ASN A 541 -2.03 -45.74 1.32
C ASN A 541 -3.47 -46.03 0.89
N PRO A 542 -3.68 -46.95 -0.09
CA PRO A 542 -4.98 -47.26 -0.68
C PRO A 542 -5.98 -47.94 0.26
#